data_eff74a56d674c426352d43daa09a571c
#
_entry.id   eff74a56d674c426352d43daa09a571c
#
_cell.length_a   1.000
_cell.length_b   1.000
_cell.length_c   1.000
_cell.angle_alpha   90.00
_cell.angle_beta   90.00
_cell.angle_gamma   90.00
#
_symmetry.space_group_name_H-M   'P 1'
#
loop_
_entity.id
_entity.type
_entity.pdbx_description
1 polymer ?
#
loop_
_entity_poly.entity_id
_entity_poly.type
_entity_poly.pdbx_seq_one_letter_code
_entity_poly.pdbx_strand_id
1 'polypeptide(L)'
;ASTFKWIVRTKAASNGLYADFSPKPLSVYPGNGMHINISANKEEKMPAIMAGILAHLSEITYFLNPSEESYSRIGQSKAPKFICWGTQNRSCAIRVPSKHPNGKIQIRSSDSECNIYLAFTLLIYAALDEKKKNLVPEPAVQENLFQSYAEDKKDYEERTKNYRTIPLSLAEAR
;
A
#
# COMPACT_ATOMS: atom_id res chain seq x y z
N ALA A 1 -6.10 13.76 5.94
CA ALA A 1 -4.65 13.59 6.14
C ALA A 1 -3.95 14.94 6.32
N SER A 2 -4.03 15.87 5.36
CA SER A 2 -3.31 17.17 5.42
C SER A 2 -3.66 18.00 6.65
N THR A 3 -4.94 18.19 6.94
CA THR A 3 -5.43 18.89 8.14
C THR A 3 -4.92 18.25 9.43
N PHE A 4 -4.96 16.91 9.51
CA PHE A 4 -4.43 16.18 10.66
C PHE A 4 -2.94 16.45 10.87
N LYS A 5 -2.11 16.34 9.82
CA LYS A 5 -0.68 16.64 9.92
C LYS A 5 -0.41 18.08 10.35
N TRP A 6 -1.17 19.04 9.80
CA TRP A 6 -1.06 20.43 10.18
C TRP A 6 -1.37 20.64 11.66
N ILE A 7 -2.47 20.09 12.17
CA ILE A 7 -2.86 20.22 13.60
C ILE A 7 -1.77 19.61 14.49
N VAL A 8 -1.29 18.40 14.17
CA VAL A 8 -0.25 17.73 14.98
C VAL A 8 1.05 18.53 14.98
N ARG A 9 1.51 19.03 13.82
CA ARG A 9 2.71 19.87 13.73
C ARG A 9 2.58 21.16 14.53
N THR A 10 1.43 21.84 14.41
CA THR A 10 1.15 23.08 15.16
C THR A 10 1.16 22.82 16.67
N LYS A 11 0.51 21.73 17.09
CA LYS A 11 0.46 21.36 18.52
C LYS A 11 1.83 20.93 19.06
N ALA A 12 2.59 20.19 18.29
CA ALA A 12 3.96 19.81 18.65
C ALA A 12 4.85 21.07 18.83
N ALA A 13 4.84 21.96 17.83
CA ALA A 13 5.62 23.20 17.87
C ALA A 13 5.26 24.08 19.08
N SER A 14 3.99 24.20 19.43
CA SER A 14 3.53 24.97 20.62
C SER A 14 4.00 24.37 21.95
N ASN A 15 4.53 23.15 21.94
CA ASN A 15 5.12 22.49 23.12
C ASN A 15 6.65 22.28 22.97
N GLY A 16 7.31 22.98 22.06
CA GLY A 16 8.74 22.82 21.82
C GLY A 16 9.16 21.49 21.21
N LEU A 17 8.22 20.79 20.57
CA LEU A 17 8.42 19.47 19.94
C LEU A 17 8.32 19.57 18.42
N TYR A 18 8.89 18.57 17.72
CA TYR A 18 8.78 18.41 16.29
C TYR A 18 7.97 17.14 15.97
N ALA A 19 7.04 17.24 15.01
CA ALA A 19 6.27 16.10 14.53
C ALA A 19 6.78 15.64 13.16
N ASP A 20 7.44 14.49 13.14
CA ASP A 20 7.98 13.86 11.95
C ASP A 20 6.94 12.90 11.34
N PHE A 21 6.60 13.14 10.07
CA PHE A 21 5.72 12.30 9.26
C PHE A 21 6.47 11.64 8.09
N SER A 22 7.81 11.62 8.12
CA SER A 22 8.58 10.95 7.08
C SER A 22 8.24 9.44 7.03
N PRO A 23 8.45 8.78 5.89
CA PRO A 23 8.07 7.37 5.72
C PRO A 23 8.80 6.42 6.66
N LYS A 24 10.05 6.75 7.03
CA LYS A 24 10.89 5.93 7.90
C LYS A 24 11.67 6.78 8.91
N PRO A 25 11.00 7.46 9.85
CA PRO A 25 11.67 8.40 10.77
C PRO A 25 12.69 7.74 11.70
N LEU A 26 12.55 6.44 11.96
CA LEU A 26 13.47 5.66 12.80
C LEU A 26 13.81 4.36 12.08
N SER A 27 15.10 4.13 11.82
CA SER A 27 15.60 2.98 11.05
C SER A 27 15.22 1.63 11.64
N VAL A 28 15.21 1.50 12.97
CA VAL A 28 14.96 0.25 13.70
C VAL A 28 13.48 -0.05 13.96
N TYR A 29 12.59 0.91 13.75
CA TYR A 29 11.14 0.75 13.97
C TYR A 29 10.36 0.67 12.66
N PRO A 30 9.12 0.15 12.64
CA PRO A 30 8.24 0.22 11.48
C PRO A 30 8.07 1.65 10.99
N GLY A 31 8.01 1.83 9.67
CA GLY A 31 7.76 3.14 9.05
C GLY A 31 6.31 3.60 9.14
N ASN A 32 6.07 4.84 8.74
CA ASN A 32 4.75 5.45 8.61
C ASN A 32 4.08 4.99 7.30
N GLY A 33 2.81 4.59 7.39
CA GLY A 33 1.98 4.28 6.24
C GLY A 33 0.74 5.17 6.21
N MET A 34 0.27 5.48 5.01
CA MET A 34 -1.02 6.10 4.81
C MET A 34 -1.95 5.12 4.09
N HIS A 35 -2.73 4.37 4.84
CA HIS A 35 -3.64 3.40 4.23
C HIS A 35 -4.87 4.09 3.64
N ILE A 36 -5.14 3.80 2.36
CA ILE A 36 -6.29 4.32 1.64
C ILE A 36 -7.38 3.25 1.62
N ASN A 37 -8.55 3.58 2.14
CA ASN A 37 -9.71 2.69 2.11
C ASN A 37 -10.63 3.10 0.97
N ILE A 38 -11.02 2.13 0.15
CA ILE A 38 -11.95 2.31 -0.97
C ILE A 38 -13.15 1.40 -0.73
N SER A 39 -14.35 1.95 -0.95
CA SER A 39 -15.60 1.20 -0.95
C SER A 39 -16.43 1.57 -2.17
N ALA A 40 -17.19 0.61 -2.68
CA ALA A 40 -18.16 0.81 -3.75
C ALA A 40 -19.57 0.67 -3.20
N ASN A 41 -20.52 1.41 -3.80
CA ASN A 41 -21.93 1.29 -3.48
C ASN A 41 -22.57 -0.01 -4.01
N LYS A 42 -21.86 -0.73 -4.88
CA LYS A 42 -22.21 -2.05 -5.42
C LYS A 42 -21.04 -2.99 -5.18
N GLU A 43 -21.25 -3.98 -4.33
CA GLU A 43 -20.23 -4.92 -3.87
C GLU A 43 -19.64 -5.76 -5.01
N GLU A 44 -20.49 -6.16 -5.96
CA GLU A 44 -20.10 -6.93 -7.13
C GLU A 44 -19.06 -6.25 -8.03
N LYS A 45 -18.87 -4.94 -7.87
CA LYS A 45 -17.84 -4.19 -8.61
C LYS A 45 -16.46 -4.21 -7.94
N MET A 46 -16.38 -4.60 -6.68
CA MET A 46 -15.13 -4.51 -5.93
C MET A 46 -14.00 -5.40 -6.48
N PRO A 47 -14.24 -6.64 -6.91
CA PRO A 47 -13.19 -7.46 -7.52
C PRO A 47 -12.55 -6.79 -8.75
N ALA A 48 -13.36 -6.21 -9.60
CA ALA A 48 -12.94 -5.50 -10.79
C ALA A 48 -12.15 -4.23 -10.46
N ILE A 49 -12.63 -3.40 -9.54
CA ILE A 49 -11.92 -2.23 -9.01
C ILE A 49 -10.54 -2.64 -8.47
N MET A 50 -10.49 -3.72 -7.70
CA MET A 50 -9.25 -4.24 -7.13
C MET A 50 -8.28 -4.73 -8.21
N ALA A 51 -8.78 -5.43 -9.23
CA ALA A 51 -7.98 -5.89 -10.35
C ALA A 51 -7.34 -4.74 -11.13
N GLY A 52 -8.11 -3.69 -11.40
CA GLY A 52 -7.60 -2.47 -12.04
C GLY A 52 -6.50 -1.81 -11.22
N ILE A 53 -6.68 -1.66 -9.91
CA ILE A 53 -5.66 -1.08 -9.04
C ILE A 53 -4.39 -1.96 -9.01
N LEU A 54 -4.53 -3.29 -8.87
CA LEU A 54 -3.39 -4.21 -8.87
C LEU A 54 -2.61 -4.18 -10.19
N ALA A 55 -3.30 -4.05 -11.32
CA ALA A 55 -2.68 -3.96 -12.63
C ALA A 55 -1.74 -2.76 -12.77
N HIS A 56 -2.15 -1.60 -12.21
CA HIS A 56 -1.45 -0.33 -12.31
C HIS A 56 -0.60 0.03 -11.07
N LEU A 57 -0.57 -0.82 -10.04
CA LEU A 57 0.05 -0.47 -8.77
C LEU A 57 1.55 -0.18 -8.90
N SER A 58 2.27 -0.89 -9.78
CA SER A 58 3.67 -0.62 -10.07
C SER A 58 3.87 0.80 -10.62
N GLU A 59 3.09 1.16 -11.63
CA GLU A 59 3.17 2.44 -12.34
C GLU A 59 2.86 3.64 -11.44
N ILE A 60 1.88 3.49 -10.54
CA ILE A 60 1.47 4.58 -9.64
C ILE A 60 2.29 4.64 -8.35
N THR A 61 3.18 3.67 -8.10
CA THR A 61 3.98 3.60 -6.88
C THR A 61 4.83 4.84 -6.67
N TYR A 62 5.40 5.43 -7.70
CA TYR A 62 6.15 6.69 -7.63
C TYR A 62 5.38 7.82 -6.94
N PHE A 63 4.09 7.93 -7.22
CA PHE A 63 3.21 8.96 -6.63
C PHE A 63 2.69 8.59 -5.24
N LEU A 64 2.64 7.30 -4.93
CA LEU A 64 2.25 6.80 -3.62
C LEU A 64 3.41 6.78 -2.61
N ASN A 65 4.65 6.80 -3.11
CA ASN A 65 5.89 6.71 -2.35
C ASN A 65 6.93 7.66 -2.98
N PRO A 66 6.82 8.99 -2.73
CA PRO A 66 7.49 10.00 -3.55
C PRO A 66 8.95 10.29 -3.18
N SER A 67 9.48 9.74 -2.09
CA SER A 67 10.83 10.01 -1.61
C SER A 67 11.69 8.75 -1.53
N GLU A 68 13.02 8.91 -1.47
CA GLU A 68 13.96 7.79 -1.24
C GLU A 68 13.65 7.06 0.07
N GLU A 69 13.25 7.78 1.12
CA GLU A 69 12.86 7.19 2.41
C GLU A 69 11.61 6.32 2.30
N SER A 70 10.72 6.60 1.36
CA SER A 70 9.54 5.77 1.08
C SER A 70 9.94 4.32 0.80
N TYR A 71 11.01 4.13 0.01
CA TYR A 71 11.47 2.80 -0.40
C TYR A 71 12.23 2.07 0.69
N SER A 72 12.86 2.76 1.62
CA SER A 72 13.46 2.13 2.80
C SER A 72 12.42 1.51 3.75
N ARG A 73 11.14 1.88 3.59
CA ARG A 73 10.00 1.32 4.32
C ARG A 73 9.46 0.04 3.67
N ILE A 74 9.45 -0.02 2.32
CA ILE A 74 8.84 -1.09 1.53
C ILE A 74 9.51 -2.44 1.81
N GLY A 75 8.71 -3.48 2.06
CA GLY A 75 9.21 -4.81 2.38
C GLY A 75 9.76 -4.95 3.80
N GLN A 76 9.85 -3.84 4.55
CA GLN A 76 10.35 -3.85 5.92
C GLN A 76 9.18 -3.95 6.91
N SER A 77 9.35 -4.80 7.95
CA SER A 77 8.40 -4.96 9.06
C SER A 77 6.95 -5.18 8.61
N LYS A 78 6.15 -4.13 8.55
CA LYS A 78 4.69 -4.17 8.30
C LYS A 78 4.27 -3.51 6.98
N ALA A 79 5.22 -3.11 6.13
CA ALA A 79 4.93 -2.53 4.82
C ALA A 79 4.97 -3.61 3.74
N PRO A 80 3.93 -3.75 2.90
CA PRO A 80 3.89 -4.77 1.86
C PRO A 80 4.90 -4.49 0.75
N LYS A 81 5.41 -5.57 0.16
CA LYS A 81 6.34 -5.55 -0.97
C LYS A 81 5.67 -6.06 -2.26
N PHE A 82 4.72 -6.99 -2.12
CA PHE A 82 4.17 -7.73 -3.25
C PHE A 82 2.85 -7.15 -3.74
N ILE A 83 2.68 -7.10 -5.06
CA ILE A 83 1.46 -6.70 -5.76
C ILE A 83 0.49 -7.88 -5.73
N CYS A 84 -0.22 -8.01 -4.63
CA CYS A 84 -1.21 -9.05 -4.40
C CYS A 84 -2.28 -8.56 -3.43
N TRP A 85 -3.31 -9.37 -3.24
CA TRP A 85 -4.35 -9.11 -2.26
C TRP A 85 -4.66 -10.32 -1.40
N GLY A 86 -5.23 -10.09 -0.24
CA GLY A 86 -5.67 -11.16 0.64
C GLY A 86 -6.69 -10.71 1.68
N THR A 87 -7.54 -11.65 2.12
CA THR A 87 -8.51 -11.42 3.19
C THR A 87 -7.80 -11.38 4.52
N GLN A 88 -7.97 -10.28 5.26
CA GLN A 88 -7.24 -10.00 6.52
C GLN A 88 -5.71 -9.99 6.42
N ASN A 89 -5.15 -10.25 5.25
CA ASN A 89 -3.72 -10.36 5.06
C ASN A 89 -3.06 -8.98 4.97
N ARG A 90 -2.24 -8.65 5.96
CA ARG A 90 -1.53 -7.37 6.06
C ARG A 90 -0.23 -7.33 5.26
N SER A 91 0.26 -8.46 4.78
CA SER A 91 1.48 -8.55 3.97
C SER A 91 1.25 -8.28 2.49
N CYS A 92 -0.01 -8.25 2.05
CA CYS A 92 -0.40 -7.89 0.69
C CYS A 92 -0.54 -6.37 0.50
N ALA A 93 -0.30 -5.89 -0.72
CA ALA A 93 -0.51 -4.49 -1.09
C ALA A 93 -1.98 -4.06 -0.93
N ILE A 94 -2.93 -4.96 -1.20
CA ILE A 94 -4.35 -4.76 -0.94
C ILE A 94 -4.86 -5.78 0.08
N ARG A 95 -5.46 -5.26 1.13
CA ARG A 95 -6.13 -6.07 2.16
C ARG A 95 -7.64 -5.92 2.04
N VAL A 96 -8.37 -7.05 2.07
CA VAL A 96 -9.83 -7.08 2.22
C VAL A 96 -10.14 -7.34 3.70
N PRO A 97 -10.77 -6.42 4.43
CA PRO A 97 -11.15 -6.63 5.83
C PRO A 97 -12.29 -7.65 5.95
N SER A 98 -12.12 -8.72 6.72
CA SER A 98 -13.12 -9.80 6.86
C SER A 98 -14.44 -9.37 7.50
N LYS A 99 -14.40 -8.36 8.36
CA LYS A 99 -15.61 -7.84 9.03
C LYS A 99 -16.50 -7.01 8.11
N HIS A 100 -16.02 -6.70 6.92
CA HIS A 100 -16.75 -5.94 5.90
C HIS A 100 -16.56 -6.65 4.56
N PRO A 101 -17.18 -7.82 4.34
CA PRO A 101 -17.12 -8.48 3.04
C PRO A 101 -17.73 -7.60 1.93
N ASN A 102 -18.43 -6.56 2.33
CA ASN A 102 -19.28 -5.68 1.54
C ASN A 102 -18.45 -4.62 0.80
N GLY A 103 -17.65 -5.06 -0.16
CA GLY A 103 -17.08 -4.16 -1.15
C GLY A 103 -16.11 -3.12 -0.59
N LYS A 104 -15.31 -3.45 0.44
CA LYS A 104 -14.28 -2.56 0.98
C LYS A 104 -12.89 -3.17 0.84
N ILE A 105 -11.98 -2.38 0.30
CA ILE A 105 -10.55 -2.73 0.23
C ILE A 105 -9.70 -1.67 0.91
N GLN A 106 -8.49 -2.05 1.33
CA GLN A 106 -7.50 -1.18 1.94
C GLN A 106 -6.18 -1.29 1.17
N ILE A 107 -5.80 -0.20 0.52
CA ILE A 107 -4.49 -0.05 -0.12
C ILE A 107 -3.46 0.25 0.98
N ARG A 108 -2.37 -0.50 1.00
CA ARG A 108 -1.38 -0.49 2.08
C ARG A 108 0.02 -0.04 1.67
N SER A 109 0.26 0.11 0.37
CA SER A 109 1.56 0.45 -0.19
C SER A 109 1.94 1.92 -0.01
N SER A 110 0.97 2.84 0.03
CA SER A 110 1.22 4.28 0.14
C SER A 110 1.76 4.70 1.52
N ASP A 111 2.57 5.74 1.52
CA ASP A 111 3.10 6.34 2.74
C ASP A 111 2.50 7.71 3.08
N SER A 112 3.03 8.29 4.15
CA SER A 112 2.53 9.55 4.69
C SER A 112 2.95 10.78 3.88
N GLU A 113 3.96 10.72 3.01
CA GLU A 113 4.43 11.85 2.21
C GLU A 113 3.68 12.02 0.89
N CYS A 114 2.96 11.00 0.44
CA CYS A 114 2.24 11.07 -0.83
C CYS A 114 1.27 12.26 -0.86
N ASN A 115 1.15 12.85 -2.04
CA ASN A 115 0.09 13.82 -2.30
C ASN A 115 -1.26 13.06 -2.38
N ILE A 116 -2.11 13.25 -1.37
CA ILE A 116 -3.37 12.52 -1.24
C ILE A 116 -4.34 12.74 -2.39
N TYR A 117 -4.36 13.94 -2.98
CA TYR A 117 -5.25 14.25 -4.11
C TYR A 117 -4.78 13.49 -5.36
N LEU A 118 -3.48 13.50 -5.62
CA LEU A 118 -2.89 12.76 -6.73
C LEU A 118 -3.05 11.25 -6.54
N ALA A 119 -2.79 10.75 -5.33
CA ALA A 119 -2.98 9.33 -4.99
C ALA A 119 -4.42 8.88 -5.23
N PHE A 120 -5.42 9.66 -4.79
CA PHE A 120 -6.83 9.32 -5.02
C PHE A 120 -7.19 9.36 -6.49
N THR A 121 -6.74 10.38 -7.23
CA THR A 121 -6.97 10.50 -8.66
C THR A 121 -6.44 9.28 -9.40
N LEU A 122 -5.18 8.90 -9.18
CA LEU A 122 -4.56 7.75 -9.84
C LEU A 122 -5.23 6.43 -9.48
N LEU A 123 -5.59 6.22 -8.22
CA LEU A 123 -6.31 5.02 -7.78
C LEU A 123 -7.71 4.93 -8.41
N ILE A 124 -8.41 6.06 -8.58
CA ILE A 124 -9.71 6.10 -9.26
C ILE A 124 -9.54 5.76 -10.75
N TYR A 125 -8.56 6.34 -11.43
CA TYR A 125 -8.28 6.03 -12.83
C TYR A 125 -7.89 4.56 -13.02
N ALA A 126 -7.01 4.03 -12.18
CA ALA A 126 -6.64 2.61 -12.19
C ALA A 126 -7.85 1.69 -12.00
N ALA A 127 -8.75 2.04 -11.05
CA ALA A 127 -9.98 1.31 -10.82
C ALA A 127 -10.97 1.37 -12.00
N LEU A 128 -10.99 2.47 -12.74
CA LEU A 128 -11.89 2.65 -13.89
C LEU A 128 -11.36 2.00 -15.18
N ASP A 129 -10.06 1.81 -15.31
CA ASP A 129 -9.46 1.18 -16.49
C ASP A 129 -9.83 -0.30 -16.62
N GLU A 130 -10.19 -0.95 -15.52
CA GLU A 130 -10.71 -2.32 -15.49
C GLU A 130 -11.88 -2.52 -16.45
N LYS A 131 -12.82 -1.56 -16.52
CA LYS A 131 -14.01 -1.64 -17.39
C LYS A 131 -13.67 -1.79 -18.87
N LYS A 132 -12.51 -1.30 -19.28
CA LYS A 132 -12.02 -1.39 -20.67
C LYS A 132 -11.33 -2.72 -20.95
N LYS A 133 -10.73 -3.35 -19.93
CA LYS A 133 -9.85 -4.50 -20.06
C LYS A 133 -10.44 -5.81 -19.51
N ASN A 134 -11.63 -5.78 -18.88
CA ASN A 134 -12.27 -6.94 -18.23
C ASN A 134 -11.31 -7.68 -17.28
N LEU A 135 -10.58 -6.93 -16.46
CA LEU A 135 -9.60 -7.48 -15.55
C LEU A 135 -10.27 -8.27 -14.41
N VAL A 136 -9.67 -9.40 -14.08
CA VAL A 136 -10.07 -10.24 -12.95
C VAL A 136 -8.87 -10.32 -11.99
N PRO A 137 -9.07 -10.15 -10.68
CA PRO A 137 -7.98 -10.26 -9.74
C PRO A 137 -7.47 -11.71 -9.64
N GLU A 138 -6.17 -11.87 -9.48
CA GLU A 138 -5.57 -13.17 -9.16
C GLU A 138 -6.15 -13.75 -7.85
N PRO A 139 -6.00 -15.05 -7.57
CA PRO A 139 -6.47 -15.64 -6.33
C PRO A 139 -5.93 -14.92 -5.08
N ALA A 140 -6.74 -14.91 -4.02
CA ALA A 140 -6.36 -14.31 -2.75
C ALA A 140 -5.18 -15.03 -2.10
N VAL A 141 -4.18 -14.28 -1.63
CA VAL A 141 -3.04 -14.82 -0.90
C VAL A 141 -3.40 -14.99 0.58
N GLN A 142 -3.26 -16.21 1.08
CA GLN A 142 -3.58 -16.54 2.47
C GLN A 142 -2.33 -16.53 3.37
N GLU A 143 -1.16 -16.81 2.82
CA GLU A 143 0.10 -16.88 3.55
C GLU A 143 0.63 -15.49 3.94
N ASN A 144 1.43 -15.46 5.02
CA ASN A 144 2.12 -14.25 5.44
C ASN A 144 3.37 -14.05 4.59
N LEU A 145 3.40 -12.96 3.81
CA LEU A 145 4.50 -12.61 2.90
C LEU A 145 5.53 -11.64 3.52
N PHE A 146 5.48 -11.37 4.81
CA PHE A 146 6.52 -10.57 5.46
C PHE A 146 7.76 -11.41 5.72
N GLN A 147 8.91 -10.98 5.19
CA GLN A 147 10.20 -11.66 5.39
C GLN A 147 10.60 -11.76 6.86
N SER A 148 10.25 -10.76 7.68
CA SER A 148 10.54 -10.76 9.12
C SER A 148 9.88 -11.88 9.92
N TYR A 149 8.92 -12.60 9.33
CA TYR A 149 8.25 -13.76 9.93
C TYR A 149 8.63 -15.08 9.24
N ALA A 150 9.56 -15.07 8.30
CA ALA A 150 10.05 -16.28 7.67
C ALA A 150 11.10 -16.96 8.57
N GLU A 151 10.93 -18.27 8.81
CA GLU A 151 11.88 -19.06 9.59
C GLU A 151 13.14 -19.37 8.79
N ASP A 152 13.00 -19.59 7.47
CA ASP A 152 14.09 -19.85 6.53
C ASP A 152 14.04 -18.86 5.35
N LYS A 153 15.18 -18.24 5.07
CA LYS A 153 15.33 -17.28 3.99
C LYS A 153 15.18 -17.92 2.61
N LYS A 154 15.72 -19.13 2.40
CA LYS A 154 15.65 -19.82 1.10
C LYS A 154 14.23 -20.26 0.79
N ASP A 155 13.52 -20.79 1.77
CA ASP A 155 12.11 -21.14 1.65
C ASP A 155 11.26 -19.90 1.32
N TYR A 156 11.53 -18.78 1.98
CA TYR A 156 10.87 -17.51 1.70
C TYR A 156 11.10 -17.04 0.25
N GLU A 157 12.34 -17.07 -0.22
CA GLU A 157 12.69 -16.68 -1.59
C GLU A 157 12.01 -17.59 -2.63
N GLU A 158 11.99 -18.90 -2.41
CA GLU A 158 11.34 -19.86 -3.29
C GLU A 158 9.82 -19.65 -3.36
N ARG A 159 9.15 -19.46 -2.23
CA ARG A 159 7.69 -19.20 -2.16
C ARG A 159 7.30 -17.88 -2.78
N THR A 160 8.15 -16.87 -2.68
CA THR A 160 7.82 -15.51 -3.13
C THR A 160 8.35 -15.17 -4.53
N LYS A 161 9.14 -16.02 -5.18
CA LYS A 161 9.79 -15.75 -6.46
C LYS A 161 8.85 -15.38 -7.60
N ASN A 162 7.61 -15.86 -7.58
CA ASN A 162 6.63 -15.64 -8.63
C ASN A 162 5.73 -14.42 -8.39
N TYR A 163 5.79 -13.80 -7.21
CA TYR A 163 5.00 -12.61 -6.93
C TYR A 163 5.65 -11.39 -7.56
N ARG A 164 4.83 -10.59 -8.26
CA ARG A 164 5.26 -9.25 -8.71
C ARG A 164 5.51 -8.35 -7.51
N THR A 165 6.58 -7.59 -7.55
CA THR A 165 6.88 -6.58 -6.52
C THR A 165 6.46 -5.19 -6.98
N ILE A 166 6.11 -4.33 -6.04
CA ILE A 166 6.16 -2.89 -6.27
C ILE A 166 7.63 -2.49 -6.47
N PRO A 167 7.93 -1.38 -7.18
CA PRO A 167 9.28 -0.86 -7.27
C PRO A 167 9.94 -0.74 -5.88
N LEU A 168 11.22 -1.08 -5.78
CA LEU A 168 11.95 -1.10 -4.51
C LEU A 168 12.92 0.07 -4.34
N SER A 169 12.99 0.95 -5.34
CA SER A 169 13.74 2.20 -5.29
C SER A 169 12.99 3.30 -6.02
N LEU A 170 13.30 4.55 -5.71
CA LEU A 170 12.76 5.71 -6.41
C LEU A 170 13.16 5.71 -7.90
N ALA A 171 14.37 5.25 -8.20
CA ALA A 171 14.87 5.14 -9.58
C ALA A 171 14.10 4.10 -10.41
N GLU A 172 13.74 2.96 -9.79
CA GLU A 172 12.95 1.90 -10.43
C GLU A 172 11.49 2.32 -10.64
N ALA A 173 10.96 3.20 -9.79
CA ALA A 173 9.58 3.68 -9.86
C ALA A 173 9.38 4.82 -10.89
N ARG A 174 10.45 5.47 -11.38
CA ARG A 174 10.42 6.52 -12.41
C ARG A 174 10.30 5.93 -13.80
#